data_66861c820d3455f04478354db13ba225
#
_entry.id   66861c820d3455f04478354db13ba225
#
_cell.length_a   1.000
_cell.length_b   1.000
_cell.length_c   1.000
_cell.angle_alpha   90.00
_cell.angle_beta   90.00
_cell.angle_gamma   90.00
#
_symmetry.space_group_name_H-M   'P 1'
#
loop_
_entity.id
_entity.type
_entity.pdbx_description
1 polymer ?
#
loop_
_entity_poly.entity_id
_entity_poly.type
_entity_poly.pdbx_seq_one_letter_code
_entity_poly.pdbx_strand_id
1 'polypeptide(L)'
;MKPSPHLLLTALWLTLTCSAQDLTHEVEADTLKWPVPSVKEEWKLEYMPHNNANHNVYVYKDKLYDALFTRTRGWNGGDGVETTMLPDGNVFWSFNDSFYGVVSASTRARGNCTFPRNSIMVQTPGEDGLPGTKSSNLVWLADWISKAQGTCRTHLRHPKGEKTEAQIKAGEIDQQWLYWAGDATVVDGQLQMLWAGVYNGTENLMQSDNRALAIYSLEGKPGDDTYLKLLSVDHNFFEKDPIGYGQTLWEDEDGHTYLYSCNQYKKNESDVMNTSSPVVARSTTHDLRSEWEYYIADEKGNFSWQKTYPTAAEVNRSAISSRSVSTAWVFKDGDYYYMTAQGYVFGKQLYIMRSKNPWGPFEECHQLWTMPWVLDKKGTRTYQNFYMPHLHQTLSREGELVFSTNTDCKEWNDNFNATGSADFYRPFFFRVYNWKAVFEE
;
A
#
# COMPACT_ATOMS: atom_id res chain seq x y z
N MET A 1 -22.79 46.29 61.14
CA MET A 1 -21.90 45.46 60.39
C MET A 1 -22.75 44.68 59.37
N LYS A 2 -22.59 45.02 58.10
CA LYS A 2 -23.31 44.38 56.99
C LYS A 2 -22.53 43.11 56.48
N PRO A 3 -23.17 41.97 56.19
CA PRO A 3 -22.50 40.89 55.57
C PRO A 3 -22.41 41.14 54.07
N SER A 4 -21.25 40.72 53.52
CA SER A 4 -20.86 40.74 52.12
C SER A 4 -21.64 39.67 51.32
N PRO A 5 -21.98 39.91 50.07
CA PRO A 5 -22.62 38.92 49.23
C PRO A 5 -21.58 37.96 48.61
N HIS A 6 -21.78 36.68 48.82
CA HIS A 6 -21.05 35.65 48.13
C HIS A 6 -21.47 35.60 46.64
N LEU A 7 -20.52 35.88 45.75
CA LEU A 7 -20.64 35.59 44.33
C LEU A 7 -20.59 34.09 44.15
N LEU A 8 -21.70 33.48 43.75
CA LEU A 8 -21.71 32.15 43.17
C LEU A 8 -21.20 32.24 41.72
N LEU A 9 -19.95 31.82 41.49
CA LEU A 9 -19.48 31.52 40.15
C LEU A 9 -20.04 30.17 39.76
N THR A 10 -21.12 30.15 39.00
CA THR A 10 -21.55 28.96 38.24
C THR A 10 -20.58 28.81 37.08
N ALA A 11 -19.64 27.87 37.23
CA ALA A 11 -18.80 27.42 36.13
C ALA A 11 -19.71 26.65 35.16
N LEU A 12 -20.05 27.30 34.05
CA LEU A 12 -20.70 26.65 32.91
C LEU A 12 -19.63 25.75 32.24
N TRP A 13 -19.66 24.47 32.55
CA TRP A 13 -18.93 23.48 31.80
C TRP A 13 -19.60 23.34 30.42
N LEU A 14 -19.16 24.13 29.46
CA LEU A 14 -19.36 23.82 28.05
C LEU A 14 -18.59 22.54 27.76
N THR A 15 -19.26 21.41 27.84
CA THR A 15 -18.82 20.19 27.18
C THR A 15 -18.87 20.44 25.69
N LEU A 16 -17.76 20.95 25.15
CA LEU A 16 -17.46 20.82 23.73
C LEU A 16 -17.34 19.34 23.45
N THR A 17 -18.46 18.71 23.12
CA THR A 17 -18.44 17.46 22.37
C THR A 17 -17.84 17.80 21.01
N CYS A 18 -16.52 17.77 20.94
CA CYS A 18 -15.81 17.76 19.67
C CYS A 18 -16.19 16.40 19.05
N SER A 19 -17.29 16.37 18.31
CA SER A 19 -17.52 15.29 17.36
C SER A 19 -16.28 15.28 16.48
N ALA A 20 -15.54 14.19 16.50
CA ALA A 20 -14.44 13.99 15.58
C ALA A 20 -15.05 13.85 14.18
N GLN A 21 -15.35 14.99 13.56
CA GLN A 21 -15.58 15.01 12.13
C GLN A 21 -14.23 14.68 11.51
N ASP A 22 -14.17 13.51 10.91
CA ASP A 22 -13.13 13.20 9.94
C ASP A 22 -13.24 14.26 8.84
N LEU A 23 -12.34 15.22 8.89
CA LEU A 23 -12.28 16.26 7.87
C LEU A 23 -11.55 15.68 6.64
N THR A 24 -12.23 14.81 5.91
CA THR A 24 -11.86 14.57 4.54
C THR A 24 -12.26 15.80 3.74
N HIS A 25 -11.36 16.32 2.92
CA HIS A 25 -11.72 17.39 2.02
C HIS A 25 -12.75 16.88 1.01
N GLU A 26 -13.92 17.48 0.97
CA GLU A 26 -14.84 17.27 -0.14
C GLU A 26 -14.22 17.86 -1.41
N VAL A 27 -14.17 17.06 -2.44
CA VAL A 27 -13.68 17.44 -3.74
C VAL A 27 -14.88 17.60 -4.67
N GLU A 28 -14.96 18.72 -5.38
CA GLU A 28 -16.01 18.94 -6.37
C GLU A 28 -15.93 17.91 -7.51
N ALA A 29 -17.08 17.51 -8.01
CA ALA A 29 -17.16 16.60 -9.13
C ALA A 29 -16.65 17.28 -10.42
N ASP A 30 -15.74 16.62 -11.10
CA ASP A 30 -15.28 17.05 -12.43
C ASP A 30 -16.10 16.34 -13.51
N THR A 31 -16.34 17.06 -14.60
CA THR A 31 -16.96 16.46 -15.77
C THR A 31 -15.96 15.55 -16.48
N LEU A 32 -16.35 14.32 -16.73
CA LEU A 32 -15.54 13.37 -17.50
C LEU A 32 -15.40 13.85 -18.95
N LYS A 33 -14.19 13.74 -19.49
CA LYS A 33 -13.88 14.12 -20.87
C LYS A 33 -14.34 13.06 -21.88
N TRP A 34 -14.37 11.80 -21.42
CA TRP A 34 -14.66 10.65 -22.26
C TRP A 34 -15.79 9.81 -21.66
N PRO A 35 -16.69 9.29 -22.48
CA PRO A 35 -17.73 8.40 -21.99
C PRO A 35 -17.11 7.05 -21.60
N VAL A 36 -17.02 6.80 -20.31
CA VAL A 36 -16.59 5.53 -19.75
C VAL A 36 -17.79 4.87 -19.08
N PRO A 37 -18.36 3.80 -19.64
CA PRO A 37 -19.66 3.25 -19.20
C PRO A 37 -19.70 2.80 -17.73
N SER A 38 -18.56 2.38 -17.19
CA SER A 38 -18.45 1.92 -15.78
C SER A 38 -18.26 3.05 -14.79
N VAL A 39 -18.01 4.28 -15.23
CA VAL A 39 -17.73 5.42 -14.35
C VAL A 39 -19.02 6.05 -13.86
N LYS A 40 -19.10 6.27 -12.55
CA LYS A 40 -20.16 7.02 -11.91
C LYS A 40 -19.75 8.48 -11.73
N GLU A 41 -20.69 9.39 -11.97
CA GLU A 41 -20.46 10.84 -11.81
C GLU A 41 -20.01 11.22 -10.40
N GLU A 42 -20.57 10.57 -9.40
CA GLU A 42 -20.21 10.79 -8.00
C GLU A 42 -18.76 10.42 -7.64
N TRP A 43 -18.02 9.74 -8.53
CA TRP A 43 -16.62 9.39 -8.28
C TRP A 43 -15.65 10.54 -8.49
N LYS A 44 -16.09 11.65 -9.01
CA LYS A 44 -15.28 12.87 -9.10
C LYS A 44 -13.94 12.64 -9.79
N LEU A 45 -13.96 12.05 -10.99
CA LEU A 45 -12.76 11.77 -11.77
C LEU A 45 -12.31 12.99 -12.56
N GLU A 46 -11.00 13.23 -12.60
CA GLU A 46 -10.37 14.27 -13.41
C GLU A 46 -9.53 13.62 -14.52
N TYR A 47 -9.87 13.89 -15.75
CA TYR A 47 -9.13 13.38 -16.90
C TYR A 47 -7.70 13.92 -16.95
N MET A 48 -6.74 13.04 -17.19
CA MET A 48 -5.32 13.35 -17.29
C MET A 48 -4.83 13.16 -18.74
N PRO A 49 -4.90 14.19 -19.59
CA PRO A 49 -4.42 14.10 -20.96
C PRO A 49 -2.90 13.94 -20.99
N HIS A 50 -2.38 13.32 -22.04
CA HIS A 50 -0.94 13.20 -22.34
C HIS A 50 -0.12 12.31 -21.37
N ASN A 51 -0.76 11.52 -20.56
CA ASN A 51 -0.07 10.65 -19.61
C ASN A 51 0.12 9.22 -20.12
N ASN A 52 -0.39 8.89 -21.27
CA ASN A 52 -0.28 7.58 -21.90
C ASN A 52 0.59 7.63 -23.17
N ALA A 53 1.19 6.52 -23.52
CA ALA A 53 1.88 6.34 -24.79
C ALA A 53 0.89 5.96 -25.90
N ASN A 54 -0.20 5.28 -25.55
CA ASN A 54 -1.28 4.93 -26.46
C ASN A 54 -2.45 5.89 -26.28
N HIS A 55 -2.89 6.53 -27.39
CA HIS A 55 -3.94 7.53 -27.38
C HIS A 55 -5.33 6.99 -27.03
N ASN A 56 -5.52 5.68 -27.07
CA ASN A 56 -6.78 5.03 -26.73
C ASN A 56 -6.89 4.59 -25.27
N VAL A 57 -5.86 4.78 -24.47
CA VAL A 57 -5.89 4.54 -23.02
C VAL A 57 -6.29 5.84 -22.31
N TYR A 58 -7.23 5.76 -21.39
CA TYR A 58 -7.74 6.93 -20.67
C TYR A 58 -7.42 6.84 -19.19
N VAL A 59 -6.72 7.84 -18.68
CA VAL A 59 -6.27 7.90 -17.27
C VAL A 59 -6.98 9.06 -16.58
N TYR A 60 -7.54 8.78 -15.42
CA TYR A 60 -8.21 9.75 -14.56
C TYR A 60 -7.58 9.75 -13.18
N LYS A 61 -7.36 10.94 -12.61
CA LYS A 61 -7.10 11.10 -11.18
C LYS A 61 -8.41 10.86 -10.42
N ASP A 62 -8.39 10.01 -9.41
CA ASP A 62 -9.55 9.74 -8.56
C ASP A 62 -9.55 10.69 -7.34
N LYS A 63 -10.23 11.82 -7.50
CA LYS A 63 -10.32 12.83 -6.44
C LYS A 63 -11.11 12.37 -5.22
N LEU A 64 -12.03 11.42 -5.40
CA LEU A 64 -12.81 10.90 -4.29
C LEU A 64 -11.94 10.06 -3.35
N TYR A 65 -11.15 9.14 -3.89
CA TYR A 65 -10.18 8.37 -3.10
C TYR A 65 -9.06 9.26 -2.58
N ASP A 66 -8.57 10.21 -3.36
CA ASP A 66 -7.58 11.19 -2.88
C ASP A 66 -8.10 11.98 -1.66
N ALA A 67 -9.37 12.39 -1.68
CA ALA A 67 -10.00 13.08 -0.56
C ALA A 67 -10.18 12.18 0.65
N LEU A 68 -10.53 10.90 0.44
CA LEU A 68 -10.71 9.90 1.49
C LEU A 68 -9.41 9.71 2.32
N PHE A 69 -8.25 9.80 1.66
CA PHE A 69 -6.92 9.71 2.28
C PHE A 69 -6.28 11.07 2.59
N THR A 70 -6.98 12.19 2.39
CA THR A 70 -6.54 13.54 2.77
C THR A 70 -7.12 13.91 4.14
N ARG A 71 -6.41 13.53 5.21
CA ARG A 71 -6.94 13.58 6.57
C ARG A 71 -6.24 14.65 7.42
N THR A 72 -6.92 15.09 8.48
CA THR A 72 -6.40 16.07 9.44
C THR A 72 -6.16 15.48 10.83
N ARG A 73 -6.55 14.23 11.07
CA ARG A 73 -6.41 13.56 12.36
C ARG A 73 -6.31 12.03 12.20
N GLY A 74 -5.61 11.37 13.09
CA GLY A 74 -5.31 9.97 13.03
C GLY A 74 -4.29 9.71 11.93
N TRP A 75 -4.46 8.64 11.16
CA TRP A 75 -3.66 8.39 9.98
C TRP A 75 -3.77 9.58 8.99
N ASN A 76 -2.64 10.09 8.55
CA ASN A 76 -2.59 11.24 7.65
C ASN A 76 -1.47 11.15 6.61
N GLY A 77 -0.91 9.96 6.44
CA GLY A 77 0.09 9.63 5.44
C GLY A 77 0.64 8.23 5.66
N GLY A 78 1.07 7.61 4.58
CA GLY A 78 1.69 6.29 4.60
C GLY A 78 1.95 5.81 3.19
N ASP A 79 2.85 4.85 3.05
CA ASP A 79 3.22 4.22 1.79
C ASP A 79 3.05 2.69 1.84
N GLY A 80 3.50 1.98 0.80
CA GLY A 80 3.38 0.53 0.73
C GLY A 80 1.94 0.05 0.87
N VAL A 81 1.04 0.61 0.07
CA VAL A 81 -0.42 0.47 0.22
C VAL A 81 -0.91 -0.81 -0.45
N GLU A 82 -1.24 -1.84 0.31
CA GLU A 82 -1.79 -3.09 -0.19
C GLU A 82 -3.29 -3.20 0.13
N THR A 83 -4.02 -3.98 -0.68
CA THR A 83 -5.45 -4.24 -0.46
C THR A 83 -5.81 -5.69 -0.73
N THR A 84 -6.59 -6.28 0.19
CA THR A 84 -7.09 -7.65 0.07
C THR A 84 -8.59 -7.66 0.29
N MET A 85 -9.34 -8.31 -0.61
CA MET A 85 -10.79 -8.50 -0.43
C MET A 85 -11.04 -9.56 0.64
N LEU A 86 -11.89 -9.23 1.60
CA LEU A 86 -12.30 -10.15 2.65
C LEU A 86 -13.63 -10.84 2.29
N PRO A 87 -13.90 -12.05 2.81
CA PRO A 87 -15.10 -12.82 2.47
C PRO A 87 -16.42 -12.13 2.85
N ASP A 88 -16.37 -11.20 3.80
CA ASP A 88 -17.52 -10.42 4.25
C ASP A 88 -17.78 -9.15 3.39
N GLY A 89 -17.04 -8.98 2.30
CA GLY A 89 -17.13 -7.83 1.39
C GLY A 89 -16.40 -6.57 1.86
N ASN A 90 -15.72 -6.63 2.99
CA ASN A 90 -14.83 -5.57 3.42
C ASN A 90 -13.50 -5.63 2.63
N VAL A 91 -12.81 -4.49 2.51
CA VAL A 91 -11.45 -4.43 1.97
C VAL A 91 -10.49 -4.21 3.13
N PHE A 92 -9.57 -5.14 3.31
CA PHE A 92 -8.43 -4.98 4.20
C PHE A 92 -7.38 -4.11 3.52
N TRP A 93 -6.80 -3.18 4.27
CA TRP A 93 -5.72 -2.32 3.84
C TRP A 93 -4.54 -2.44 4.78
N SER A 94 -3.35 -2.54 4.22
CA SER A 94 -2.11 -2.40 4.97
C SER A 94 -1.24 -1.29 4.40
N PHE A 95 -0.46 -0.69 5.26
CA PHE A 95 0.46 0.40 4.95
C PHE A 95 1.81 0.09 5.60
N ASN A 96 2.87 0.50 4.94
CA ASN A 96 4.19 0.55 5.55
C ASN A 96 4.30 1.78 6.48
N ASP A 97 5.38 2.52 6.39
CA ASP A 97 5.61 3.69 7.21
C ASP A 97 4.43 4.66 7.15
N SER A 98 3.94 5.05 8.31
CA SER A 98 2.70 5.80 8.42
C SER A 98 2.84 6.98 9.39
N PHE A 99 2.11 8.06 9.11
CA PHE A 99 1.98 9.20 10.02
C PHE A 99 0.63 9.18 10.72
N TYR A 100 0.66 9.27 12.04
CA TYR A 100 -0.53 9.36 12.88
C TYR A 100 -0.45 10.55 13.83
N GLY A 101 -1.42 11.45 13.77
CA GLY A 101 -1.46 12.62 14.63
C GLY A 101 -2.42 13.67 14.12
N VAL A 102 -2.09 14.94 14.35
CA VAL A 102 -2.89 16.10 13.95
C VAL A 102 -2.20 16.84 12.83
N VAL A 103 -2.97 17.23 11.83
CA VAL A 103 -2.55 18.05 10.70
C VAL A 103 -3.24 19.41 10.78
N SER A 104 -2.48 20.48 10.61
CA SER A 104 -3.01 21.83 10.53
C SER A 104 -3.93 21.98 9.31
N ALA A 105 -5.17 22.35 9.52
CA ALA A 105 -6.13 22.55 8.44
C ALA A 105 -5.72 23.72 7.51
N SER A 106 -5.06 24.77 8.04
CA SER A 106 -4.68 25.94 7.26
C SER A 106 -3.38 25.77 6.50
N THR A 107 -2.38 25.09 7.08
CA THR A 107 -1.05 24.95 6.47
C THR A 107 -0.78 23.54 5.92
N ARG A 108 -1.64 22.59 6.19
CA ARG A 108 -1.43 21.18 5.89
C ARG A 108 -0.11 20.61 6.46
N ALA A 109 0.45 21.28 7.46
CA ALA A 109 1.63 20.78 8.16
C ALA A 109 1.23 19.68 9.15
N ARG A 110 1.98 18.58 9.16
CA ARG A 110 1.93 17.60 10.24
C ARG A 110 2.42 18.25 11.52
N GLY A 111 1.64 18.09 12.58
CA GLY A 111 2.01 18.60 13.90
C GLY A 111 2.70 17.51 14.73
N ASN A 112 2.19 17.25 15.92
CA ASN A 112 2.68 16.21 16.81
C ASN A 112 2.22 14.83 16.31
N CYS A 113 2.93 14.25 15.33
CA CYS A 113 2.65 12.93 14.77
C CYS A 113 3.63 11.89 15.28
N THR A 114 3.11 10.67 15.54
CA THR A 114 3.93 9.46 15.62
C THR A 114 4.18 8.92 14.22
N PHE A 115 5.21 8.09 14.09
CA PHE A 115 5.62 7.47 12.83
C PHE A 115 5.67 5.94 12.96
N PRO A 116 4.48 5.27 13.08
CA PRO A 116 4.42 3.82 13.04
C PRO A 116 5.05 3.26 11.77
N ARG A 117 5.76 2.14 11.91
CA ARG A 117 6.48 1.52 10.80
C ARG A 117 5.56 0.66 9.93
N ASN A 118 4.34 0.43 10.39
CA ASN A 118 3.25 -0.16 9.63
C ASN A 118 1.91 0.12 10.32
N SER A 119 0.83 0.05 9.56
CA SER A 119 -0.54 0.20 10.05
C SER A 119 -1.53 -0.57 9.19
N ILE A 120 -2.70 -0.86 9.74
CA ILE A 120 -3.78 -1.55 9.05
C ILE A 120 -5.13 -0.84 9.24
N MET A 121 -6.02 -1.06 8.28
CA MET A 121 -7.35 -0.49 8.24
C MET A 121 -8.31 -1.43 7.51
N VAL A 122 -9.59 -1.27 7.76
CA VAL A 122 -10.67 -1.92 6.98
C VAL A 122 -11.55 -0.86 6.36
N GLN A 123 -11.88 -1.04 5.09
CA GLN A 123 -12.87 -0.24 4.38
C GLN A 123 -14.15 -1.08 4.23
N THR A 124 -15.23 -0.61 4.84
CA THR A 124 -16.53 -1.29 4.76
C THR A 124 -17.27 -0.95 3.48
N PRO A 125 -18.17 -1.82 2.99
CA PRO A 125 -18.98 -1.53 1.82
C PRO A 125 -19.84 -0.28 1.99
N GLY A 126 -20.14 0.38 0.89
CA GLY A 126 -21.19 1.38 0.78
C GLY A 126 -22.59 0.75 0.62
N GLU A 127 -23.59 1.59 0.43
CA GLU A 127 -24.98 1.16 0.24
C GLU A 127 -25.19 0.34 -1.05
N ASP A 128 -24.29 0.49 -2.00
CA ASP A 128 -24.28 -0.22 -3.29
C ASP A 128 -23.50 -1.55 -3.25
N GLY A 129 -22.96 -1.92 -2.09
CA GLY A 129 -22.15 -3.13 -1.90
C GLY A 129 -20.72 -3.01 -2.39
N LEU A 130 -20.31 -1.86 -2.92
CA LEU A 130 -18.94 -1.57 -3.33
C LEU A 130 -18.14 -0.98 -2.16
N PRO A 131 -16.81 -0.94 -2.21
CA PRO A 131 -16.01 -0.28 -1.20
C PRO A 131 -16.50 1.14 -0.95
N GLY A 132 -16.90 1.43 0.30
CA GLY A 132 -17.55 2.69 0.65
C GLY A 132 -16.56 3.84 0.69
N THR A 133 -16.94 4.98 0.13
CA THR A 133 -16.05 6.15 -0.06
C THR A 133 -16.34 7.30 0.90
N LYS A 134 -17.05 7.02 2.01
CA LYS A 134 -17.21 7.96 3.12
C LYS A 134 -16.16 7.68 4.19
N SER A 135 -15.72 8.70 4.93
CA SER A 135 -14.80 8.52 6.06
C SER A 135 -15.30 7.52 7.09
N SER A 136 -16.62 7.41 7.26
CA SER A 136 -17.26 6.43 8.16
C SER A 136 -17.08 4.98 7.71
N ASN A 137 -16.73 4.76 6.46
CA ASN A 137 -16.42 3.42 5.96
C ASN A 137 -14.98 2.97 6.32
N LEU A 138 -14.12 3.87 6.79
CA LEU A 138 -12.74 3.55 7.16
C LEU A 138 -12.64 3.24 8.65
N VAL A 139 -12.35 2.00 9.00
CA VAL A 139 -12.14 1.54 10.36
C VAL A 139 -10.65 1.30 10.58
N TRP A 140 -9.99 2.22 11.30
CA TRP A 140 -8.56 2.15 11.61
C TRP A 140 -8.33 1.23 12.81
N LEU A 141 -7.54 0.18 12.61
CA LEU A 141 -7.20 -0.82 13.62
C LEU A 141 -5.88 -0.43 14.28
N ALA A 142 -5.91 0.64 15.04
CA ALA A 142 -4.72 1.27 15.61
C ALA A 142 -4.57 0.98 17.10
N ASP A 143 -3.36 0.61 17.52
CA ASP A 143 -2.95 0.59 18.93
C ASP A 143 -2.69 2.04 19.41
N TRP A 144 -3.75 2.69 19.89
CA TRP A 144 -3.72 4.10 20.23
C TRP A 144 -2.82 4.42 21.41
N ILE A 145 -1.86 5.32 21.23
CA ILE A 145 -1.18 6.01 22.33
C ILE A 145 -2.13 7.07 22.90
N SER A 146 -2.76 7.84 22.04
CA SER A 146 -3.75 8.86 22.41
C SER A 146 -4.80 9.00 21.31
N LYS A 147 -6.02 8.53 21.56
CA LYS A 147 -7.16 8.79 20.65
C LYS A 147 -7.43 10.28 20.48
N ALA A 148 -7.24 11.06 21.55
CA ALA A 148 -7.45 12.51 21.51
C ALA A 148 -6.45 13.24 20.59
N GLN A 149 -5.25 12.76 20.45
CA GLN A 149 -4.21 13.31 19.56
C GLN A 149 -4.12 12.55 18.23
N GLY A 150 -4.81 11.42 18.10
CA GLY A 150 -4.77 10.58 16.91
C GLY A 150 -3.42 9.88 16.71
N THR A 151 -2.65 9.67 17.79
CA THR A 151 -1.33 9.02 17.75
C THR A 151 -1.42 7.54 18.11
N CYS A 152 -0.68 6.68 17.42
CA CYS A 152 -0.68 5.24 17.65
C CYS A 152 0.73 4.64 17.57
N ARG A 153 0.82 3.35 17.95
CA ARG A 153 2.02 2.53 17.84
C ARG A 153 2.04 1.79 16.50
N THR A 154 3.22 1.26 16.15
CA THR A 154 3.36 0.29 15.06
C THR A 154 2.46 -0.91 15.31
N HIS A 155 1.71 -1.34 14.28
CA HIS A 155 0.77 -2.46 14.40
C HIS A 155 1.50 -3.78 14.65
N LEU A 156 2.41 -4.19 13.78
CA LEU A 156 3.26 -5.35 13.99
C LEU A 156 4.70 -4.92 14.21
N ARG A 157 5.25 -5.22 15.39
CA ARG A 157 6.61 -4.86 15.77
C ARG A 157 7.58 -6.01 15.51
N HIS A 158 8.77 -5.67 15.04
CA HIS A 158 9.85 -6.63 14.87
C HIS A 158 10.43 -7.01 16.26
N PRO A 159 10.65 -8.29 16.60
CA PRO A 159 11.13 -8.68 17.93
C PRO A 159 12.48 -8.07 18.33
N LYS A 160 13.37 -7.89 17.36
CA LYS A 160 14.68 -7.25 17.60
C LYS A 160 14.59 -5.73 17.81
N GLY A 161 13.47 -5.13 17.42
CA GLY A 161 13.21 -3.69 17.50
C GLY A 161 12.25 -3.30 18.60
N GLU A 162 11.85 -4.24 19.46
CA GLU A 162 10.89 -3.97 20.53
C GLU A 162 11.46 -2.99 21.56
N LYS A 163 10.95 -1.77 21.49
CA LYS A 163 11.22 -0.76 22.49
C LYS A 163 10.34 -0.95 23.72
N THR A 164 10.88 -0.65 24.88
CA THR A 164 10.11 -0.66 26.14
C THR A 164 8.98 0.37 26.08
N GLU A 165 7.93 0.17 26.88
CA GLU A 165 6.85 1.16 26.99
C GLU A 165 7.34 2.56 27.37
N ALA A 166 8.39 2.66 28.20
CA ALA A 166 9.01 3.93 28.58
C ALA A 166 9.64 4.61 27.37
N GLN A 167 10.36 3.88 26.52
CA GLN A 167 10.95 4.40 25.29
C GLN A 167 9.88 4.85 24.31
N ILE A 168 8.80 4.07 24.14
CA ILE A 168 7.67 4.42 23.29
C ILE A 168 6.98 5.69 23.80
N LYS A 169 6.79 5.83 25.11
CA LYS A 169 6.25 7.05 25.72
C LYS A 169 7.16 8.25 25.54
N ALA A 170 8.47 8.05 25.49
CA ALA A 170 9.45 9.10 25.19
C ALA A 170 9.47 9.50 23.71
N GLY A 171 8.63 8.88 22.87
CA GLY A 171 8.57 9.16 21.44
C GLY A 171 9.70 8.53 20.64
N GLU A 172 10.43 7.60 21.24
CA GLU A 172 11.43 6.84 20.51
C GLU A 172 10.75 5.92 19.50
N ILE A 173 11.06 6.15 18.23
CA ILE A 173 10.59 5.34 17.12
C ILE A 173 11.56 4.17 16.97
N ASP A 174 10.99 2.97 16.77
CA ASP A 174 11.78 1.85 16.35
C ASP A 174 12.22 2.08 14.89
N GLN A 175 13.48 2.47 14.71
CA GLN A 175 14.00 2.84 13.40
C GLN A 175 14.93 1.81 12.79
N GLN A 176 15.45 0.87 13.57
CA GLN A 176 16.46 -0.06 13.10
C GLN A 176 15.86 -1.37 12.59
N TRP A 177 14.98 -1.97 13.36
CA TRP A 177 14.34 -3.23 13.01
C TRP A 177 12.84 -3.02 12.88
N LEU A 178 12.31 -3.30 11.73
CA LEU A 178 10.91 -3.03 11.43
C LEU A 178 10.33 -4.11 10.51
N TYR A 179 9.00 -4.14 10.41
CA TYR A 179 8.28 -4.88 9.39
C TYR A 179 7.60 -3.92 8.43
N TRP A 180 7.73 -4.21 7.15
CA TRP A 180 6.87 -3.67 6.12
C TRP A 180 5.85 -4.69 5.66
N ALA A 181 4.67 -4.23 5.31
CA ALA A 181 3.59 -5.02 4.80
C ALA A 181 3.98 -5.68 3.46
N GLY A 182 3.75 -6.96 3.35
CA GLY A 182 3.58 -7.65 2.09
C GLY A 182 2.10 -7.80 1.80
N ASP A 183 1.78 -8.59 0.80
CA ASP A 183 0.39 -8.90 0.45
C ASP A 183 -0.20 -9.97 1.37
N ALA A 184 -1.52 -10.15 1.29
CA ALA A 184 -2.28 -11.06 2.14
C ALA A 184 -3.27 -11.89 1.35
N THR A 185 -3.60 -13.07 1.88
CA THR A 185 -4.62 -13.99 1.36
C THR A 185 -5.54 -14.45 2.47
N VAL A 186 -6.72 -14.97 2.11
CA VAL A 186 -7.67 -15.52 3.09
C VAL A 186 -7.82 -17.02 2.91
N VAL A 187 -7.54 -17.77 3.98
CA VAL A 187 -7.63 -19.22 4.00
C VAL A 187 -8.40 -19.66 5.24
N ASP A 188 -9.40 -20.52 5.07
CA ASP A 188 -10.21 -21.09 6.16
C ASP A 188 -10.76 -20.04 7.15
N GLY A 189 -11.20 -18.89 6.64
CA GLY A 189 -11.74 -17.79 7.45
C GLY A 189 -10.69 -17.04 8.27
N GLN A 190 -9.42 -17.14 7.92
CA GLN A 190 -8.31 -16.39 8.51
C GLN A 190 -7.57 -15.60 7.45
N LEU A 191 -7.16 -14.39 7.78
CA LEU A 191 -6.26 -13.60 6.94
C LEU A 191 -4.82 -14.01 7.26
N GLN A 192 -4.10 -14.45 6.24
CA GLN A 192 -2.67 -14.74 6.27
C GLN A 192 -1.92 -13.60 5.59
N MET A 193 -1.00 -12.98 6.30
CA MET A 193 -0.28 -11.81 5.81
C MET A 193 1.22 -11.97 5.94
N LEU A 194 1.94 -11.70 4.87
CA LEU A 194 3.39 -11.69 4.85
C LEU A 194 3.93 -10.32 5.32
N TRP A 195 4.99 -10.35 6.12
CA TRP A 195 5.66 -9.16 6.63
C TRP A 195 7.15 -9.24 6.31
N ALA A 196 7.64 -8.25 5.58
CA ALA A 196 9.06 -8.14 5.25
C ALA A 196 9.83 -7.54 6.42
N GLY A 197 10.72 -8.31 7.02
CA GLY A 197 11.67 -7.81 8.00
C GLY A 197 12.72 -6.94 7.33
N VAL A 198 12.93 -5.75 7.86
CA VAL A 198 13.87 -4.77 7.34
C VAL A 198 14.78 -4.28 8.46
N TYR A 199 16.07 -4.27 8.18
CA TYR A 199 17.07 -3.62 9.01
C TYR A 199 17.45 -2.27 8.38
N ASN A 200 17.25 -1.21 9.14
CA ASN A 200 17.60 0.14 8.75
C ASN A 200 18.81 0.62 9.56
N GLY A 201 19.99 0.24 9.11
CA GLY A 201 21.26 0.61 9.77
C GLY A 201 21.74 2.00 9.38
N THR A 202 22.75 2.49 10.08
CA THR A 202 23.38 3.80 9.80
C THR A 202 24.24 3.82 8.55
N GLU A 203 24.81 2.67 8.18
CA GLU A 203 25.71 2.54 7.02
C GLU A 203 25.00 1.93 5.82
N ASN A 204 24.04 1.06 6.05
CA ASN A 204 23.28 0.36 5.01
C ASN A 204 21.79 0.49 5.30
N LEU A 205 21.13 1.37 4.58
CA LEU A 205 19.70 1.60 4.72
C LEU A 205 18.91 0.46 4.07
N MET A 206 17.81 0.05 4.71
CA MET A 206 16.76 -0.81 4.13
C MET A 206 17.27 -2.17 3.63
N GLN A 207 17.98 -2.90 4.47
CA GLN A 207 18.37 -4.27 4.17
C GLN A 207 17.25 -5.25 4.52
N SER A 208 16.94 -6.16 3.60
CA SER A 208 16.04 -7.28 3.88
C SER A 208 16.65 -8.18 4.96
N ASP A 209 15.86 -8.61 5.93
CA ASP A 209 16.26 -9.56 6.97
C ASP A 209 15.42 -10.85 6.85
N ASN A 210 14.46 -11.02 7.71
CA ASN A 210 13.57 -12.18 7.76
C ASN A 210 12.24 -11.90 7.02
N ARG A 211 11.42 -12.93 6.89
CA ARG A 211 10.01 -12.80 6.55
C ARG A 211 9.18 -13.41 7.67
N ALA A 212 8.20 -12.67 8.15
CA ALA A 212 7.23 -13.18 9.10
C ALA A 212 5.89 -13.48 8.42
N LEU A 213 5.16 -14.45 8.95
CA LEU A 213 3.78 -14.75 8.58
C LEU A 213 2.89 -14.48 9.80
N ALA A 214 1.96 -13.55 9.65
CA ALA A 214 0.96 -13.25 10.66
C ALA A 214 -0.41 -13.83 10.26
N ILE A 215 -1.12 -14.37 11.24
CA ILE A 215 -2.46 -14.92 11.07
C ILE A 215 -3.45 -14.06 11.87
N TYR A 216 -4.51 -13.59 11.22
CA TYR A 216 -5.55 -12.78 11.82
C TYR A 216 -6.91 -13.48 11.75
N SER A 217 -7.70 -13.32 12.80
CA SER A 217 -9.09 -13.75 12.83
C SER A 217 -9.98 -12.87 11.94
N LEU A 218 -10.94 -13.46 11.26
CA LEU A 218 -12.02 -12.75 10.59
C LEU A 218 -13.38 -12.93 11.30
N GLU A 219 -13.34 -13.31 12.59
CA GLU A 219 -14.55 -13.46 13.39
C GLU A 219 -15.13 -12.09 13.80
N GLY A 220 -16.46 -11.95 13.72
CA GLY A 220 -17.15 -10.71 14.08
C GLY A 220 -17.28 -9.74 12.92
N LYS A 221 -17.20 -8.46 13.18
CA LYS A 221 -17.31 -7.37 12.21
C LYS A 221 -16.30 -6.25 12.51
N PRO A 222 -16.01 -5.37 11.55
CA PRO A 222 -15.13 -4.22 11.79
C PRO A 222 -15.51 -3.40 13.01
N GLY A 223 -14.56 -3.25 13.94
CA GLY A 223 -14.72 -2.58 15.23
C GLY A 223 -14.92 -3.52 16.42
N ASP A 224 -15.17 -4.80 16.22
CA ASP A 224 -15.16 -5.79 17.28
C ASP A 224 -13.72 -6.21 17.64
N ASP A 225 -13.45 -6.53 18.89
CA ASP A 225 -12.11 -6.93 19.36
C ASP A 225 -11.63 -8.28 18.77
N THR A 226 -12.54 -9.05 18.18
CA THR A 226 -12.25 -10.33 17.51
C THR A 226 -11.92 -10.18 16.04
N TYR A 227 -12.36 -9.08 15.40
CA TYR A 227 -12.18 -8.86 13.98
C TYR A 227 -10.76 -8.33 13.69
N LEU A 228 -10.06 -9.01 12.78
CA LEU A 228 -8.64 -8.79 12.48
C LEU A 228 -7.75 -8.80 13.74
N LYS A 229 -8.16 -9.58 14.74
CA LYS A 229 -7.33 -9.87 15.89
C LYS A 229 -6.15 -10.74 15.47
N LEU A 230 -4.96 -10.32 15.82
CA LEU A 230 -3.74 -11.11 15.61
C LEU A 230 -3.82 -12.39 16.45
N LEU A 231 -3.81 -13.54 15.79
CA LEU A 231 -3.85 -14.87 16.42
C LEU A 231 -2.46 -15.42 16.68
N SER A 232 -1.57 -15.27 15.70
CA SER A 232 -0.20 -15.74 15.80
C SER A 232 0.72 -14.99 14.83
N VAL A 233 2.00 -14.98 15.14
CA VAL A 233 3.06 -14.53 14.23
C VAL A 233 4.19 -15.55 14.28
N ASP A 234 4.54 -16.09 13.13
CA ASP A 234 5.81 -16.78 12.94
C ASP A 234 6.85 -15.78 12.44
N HIS A 235 7.66 -15.27 13.34
CA HIS A 235 8.72 -14.31 13.04
C HIS A 235 9.89 -14.91 12.23
N ASN A 236 9.98 -16.22 12.17
CA ASN A 236 11.03 -16.95 11.46
C ASN A 236 10.45 -17.80 10.32
N PHE A 237 9.33 -17.39 9.76
CA PHE A 237 8.71 -18.08 8.62
C PHE A 237 9.74 -18.28 7.49
N PHE A 238 10.54 -17.24 7.21
CA PHE A 238 11.86 -17.36 6.60
C PHE A 238 12.87 -16.59 7.45
N GLU A 239 13.86 -17.28 7.99
CA GLU A 239 14.92 -16.66 8.81
C GLU A 239 15.69 -15.61 8.02
N LYS A 240 15.87 -15.84 6.70
CA LYS A 240 16.44 -14.89 5.75
C LYS A 240 15.66 -14.97 4.43
N ASP A 241 15.18 -13.83 3.96
CA ASP A 241 14.50 -13.72 2.68
C ASP A 241 15.06 -12.57 1.84
N PRO A 242 16.24 -12.75 1.24
CA PRO A 242 16.89 -11.68 0.47
C PRO A 242 16.16 -11.35 -0.84
N ILE A 243 15.24 -12.20 -1.29
CA ILE A 243 14.48 -11.99 -2.54
C ILE A 243 13.18 -11.28 -2.25
N GLY A 244 12.54 -11.58 -1.13
CA GLY A 244 11.29 -10.95 -0.72
C GLY A 244 10.08 -11.46 -1.49
N TYR A 245 9.95 -12.77 -1.73
CA TYR A 245 8.76 -13.35 -2.34
C TYR A 245 7.50 -12.98 -1.55
N GLY A 246 6.41 -12.69 -2.28
CA GLY A 246 5.14 -12.28 -1.68
C GLY A 246 5.05 -10.78 -1.42
N GLN A 247 5.76 -9.95 -2.20
CA GLN A 247 5.41 -8.54 -2.31
C GLN A 247 3.99 -8.39 -2.84
N THR A 248 3.64 -9.22 -3.83
CA THR A 248 2.29 -9.35 -4.36
C THR A 248 1.92 -10.82 -4.52
N LEU A 249 0.65 -11.13 -4.34
CA LEU A 249 0.10 -12.48 -4.42
C LEU A 249 -0.92 -12.55 -5.56
N TRP A 250 -1.03 -13.75 -6.13
CA TRP A 250 -2.12 -14.11 -7.02
C TRP A 250 -2.64 -15.51 -6.65
N GLU A 251 -3.87 -15.57 -6.15
CA GLU A 251 -4.57 -16.84 -5.93
C GLU A 251 -5.14 -17.32 -7.26
N ASP A 252 -4.67 -18.46 -7.72
CA ASP A 252 -5.08 -18.99 -9.02
C ASP A 252 -6.08 -20.15 -8.88
N GLU A 253 -6.91 -20.31 -9.90
CA GLU A 253 -7.90 -21.40 -10.00
C GLU A 253 -7.25 -22.79 -10.04
N ASP A 254 -5.95 -22.87 -10.32
CA ASP A 254 -5.18 -24.13 -10.31
C ASP A 254 -4.86 -24.64 -8.89
N GLY A 255 -5.29 -23.90 -7.86
CA GLY A 255 -5.13 -24.26 -6.46
C GLY A 255 -3.85 -23.79 -5.80
N HIS A 256 -3.02 -23.02 -6.51
CA HIS A 256 -1.79 -22.42 -5.98
C HIS A 256 -1.99 -20.92 -5.69
N THR A 257 -1.22 -20.40 -4.75
CA THR A 257 -0.99 -18.96 -4.63
C THR A 257 0.41 -18.64 -5.16
N TYR A 258 0.47 -17.78 -6.17
CA TYR A 258 1.71 -17.31 -6.76
C TYR A 258 2.22 -16.08 -6.01
N LEU A 259 3.52 -16.07 -5.71
CA LEU A 259 4.18 -15.07 -4.89
C LEU A 259 5.24 -14.37 -5.73
N TYR A 260 4.96 -13.12 -6.11
CA TYR A 260 5.87 -12.36 -6.96
C TYR A 260 6.81 -11.49 -6.12
N SER A 261 7.98 -11.27 -6.66
CA SER A 261 8.94 -10.29 -6.19
C SER A 261 9.73 -9.71 -7.35
N CYS A 262 10.29 -8.55 -7.12
CA CYS A 262 11.34 -8.01 -7.96
C CYS A 262 12.68 -8.27 -7.29
N ASN A 263 13.49 -9.14 -7.89
CA ASN A 263 14.78 -9.55 -7.34
C ASN A 263 15.65 -8.34 -7.01
N GLN A 264 15.97 -8.18 -5.74
CA GLN A 264 16.82 -7.10 -5.22
C GLN A 264 18.27 -7.54 -4.97
N TYR A 265 18.70 -8.69 -5.48
CA TYR A 265 20.11 -9.04 -5.45
C TYR A 265 20.93 -8.01 -6.23
N LYS A 266 21.56 -7.13 -5.48
CA LYS A 266 22.36 -6.04 -6.00
C LYS A 266 23.58 -6.60 -6.73
N LYS A 267 23.83 -6.12 -7.95
CA LYS A 267 25.13 -6.30 -8.58
C LYS A 267 26.18 -5.36 -7.97
N ASN A 268 25.75 -4.19 -7.50
CA ASN A 268 26.57 -3.16 -6.85
C ASN A 268 25.76 -2.42 -5.78
N GLU A 269 26.40 -1.79 -4.81
CA GLU A 269 25.73 -1.00 -3.77
C GLU A 269 24.90 0.17 -4.32
N SER A 270 25.27 0.69 -5.49
CA SER A 270 24.53 1.74 -6.19
C SER A 270 23.21 1.27 -6.82
N ASP A 271 22.96 -0.05 -6.90
CA ASP A 271 21.80 -0.60 -7.59
C ASP A 271 20.52 -0.65 -6.70
N VAL A 272 20.57 -0.08 -5.50
CA VAL A 272 19.44 -0.11 -4.52
C VAL A 272 18.14 0.45 -5.10
N MET A 273 18.24 1.40 -6.00
CA MET A 273 17.12 2.13 -6.59
C MET A 273 16.86 1.72 -8.05
N ASN A 274 17.55 0.73 -8.54
CA ASN A 274 17.47 0.32 -9.92
C ASN A 274 16.45 -0.77 -10.16
N THR A 275 16.14 -1.00 -11.42
CA THR A 275 15.27 -2.07 -11.88
C THR A 275 15.84 -3.44 -11.52
N SER A 276 14.98 -4.36 -11.23
CA SER A 276 15.29 -5.75 -11.03
C SER A 276 14.36 -6.65 -11.84
N SER A 277 14.71 -7.91 -11.98
CA SER A 277 13.90 -8.85 -12.73
C SER A 277 12.79 -9.42 -11.86
N PRO A 278 11.54 -9.40 -12.30
CA PRO A 278 10.46 -10.12 -11.64
C PRO A 278 10.76 -11.62 -11.59
N VAL A 279 10.48 -12.21 -10.45
CA VAL A 279 10.62 -13.64 -10.16
C VAL A 279 9.38 -14.15 -9.43
N VAL A 280 9.13 -15.44 -9.47
CA VAL A 280 7.93 -16.04 -8.88
C VAL A 280 8.25 -17.32 -8.12
N ALA A 281 7.58 -17.45 -6.97
CA ALA A 281 7.38 -18.69 -6.25
C ALA A 281 5.89 -19.04 -6.23
N ARG A 282 5.54 -20.21 -5.74
CA ARG A 282 4.16 -20.55 -5.42
C ARG A 282 4.09 -21.37 -4.14
N SER A 283 3.06 -21.20 -3.37
CA SER A 283 2.66 -22.17 -2.35
C SER A 283 1.87 -23.29 -3.02
N THR A 284 2.06 -24.53 -2.56
CA THR A 284 1.43 -25.71 -3.17
C THR A 284 -0.07 -25.83 -2.93
N THR A 285 -0.60 -24.94 -2.06
CA THR A 285 -2.02 -24.71 -1.84
C THR A 285 -2.23 -23.21 -1.65
N HIS A 286 -3.48 -22.75 -1.44
CA HIS A 286 -3.71 -21.34 -1.07
C HIS A 286 -3.20 -20.98 0.34
N ASP A 287 -2.95 -21.97 1.19
CA ASP A 287 -2.36 -21.75 2.52
C ASP A 287 -0.86 -21.43 2.38
N LEU A 288 -0.45 -20.24 2.77
CA LEU A 288 0.95 -19.81 2.72
C LEU A 288 1.87 -20.65 3.61
N ARG A 289 1.33 -21.42 4.57
CA ARG A 289 2.08 -22.37 5.42
C ARG A 289 2.41 -23.66 4.69
N SER A 290 1.80 -23.91 3.53
CA SER A 290 2.14 -25.08 2.71
C SER A 290 3.54 -24.94 2.13
N GLU A 291 4.07 -26.03 1.58
CA GLU A 291 5.39 -26.01 0.95
C GLU A 291 5.42 -25.03 -0.22
N TRP A 292 6.54 -24.31 -0.37
CA TRP A 292 6.74 -23.40 -1.47
C TRP A 292 7.64 -24.03 -2.53
N GLU A 293 7.35 -23.69 -3.78
CA GLU A 293 8.17 -24.01 -4.95
C GLU A 293 8.58 -22.73 -5.65
N TYR A 294 9.80 -22.72 -6.18
CA TYR A 294 10.43 -21.57 -6.83
C TYR A 294 10.62 -21.86 -8.31
N TYR A 295 10.21 -20.95 -9.18
CA TYR A 295 10.31 -21.10 -10.64
C TYR A 295 11.67 -20.63 -11.11
N ILE A 296 12.58 -21.55 -11.39
CA ILE A 296 14.00 -21.26 -11.56
C ILE A 296 14.51 -21.80 -12.88
N ALA A 297 15.32 -21.00 -13.57
CA ALA A 297 16.03 -21.37 -14.79
C ALA A 297 17.35 -22.09 -14.47
N ASP A 298 17.64 -23.18 -15.17
CA ASP A 298 18.95 -23.81 -15.17
C ASP A 298 19.99 -22.97 -15.95
N GLU A 299 21.23 -23.44 -16.03
CA GLU A 299 22.31 -22.76 -16.79
C GLU A 299 22.06 -22.69 -18.30
N LYS A 300 21.13 -23.51 -18.81
CA LYS A 300 20.73 -23.53 -20.23
C LYS A 300 19.51 -22.68 -20.51
N GLY A 301 18.92 -22.07 -19.46
CA GLY A 301 17.70 -21.27 -19.56
C GLY A 301 16.40 -22.08 -19.53
N ASN A 302 16.42 -23.36 -19.16
CA ASN A 302 15.20 -24.15 -18.99
C ASN A 302 14.63 -23.92 -17.60
N PHE A 303 13.37 -23.56 -17.51
CA PHE A 303 12.68 -23.30 -16.26
C PHE A 303 12.06 -24.57 -15.68
N SER A 304 12.10 -24.68 -14.36
CA SER A 304 11.41 -25.72 -13.59
C SER A 304 11.07 -25.24 -12.19
N TRP A 305 10.08 -25.88 -11.57
CA TRP A 305 9.75 -25.69 -10.18
C TRP A 305 10.68 -26.50 -9.28
N GLN A 306 11.28 -25.85 -8.27
CA GLN A 306 12.11 -26.50 -7.26
C GLN A 306 11.69 -26.08 -5.85
N LYS A 307 11.89 -26.99 -4.87
CA LYS A 307 11.52 -26.75 -3.46
C LYS A 307 12.62 -26.05 -2.67
N THR A 308 13.86 -26.12 -3.15
CA THR A 308 14.99 -25.49 -2.48
C THR A 308 14.97 -23.99 -2.74
N TYR A 309 15.11 -23.20 -1.68
CA TYR A 309 15.23 -21.75 -1.79
C TYR A 309 16.40 -21.38 -2.70
N PRO A 310 16.19 -20.53 -3.72
CA PRO A 310 17.19 -20.33 -4.77
C PRO A 310 18.36 -19.48 -4.32
N THR A 311 19.52 -19.75 -4.91
CA THR A 311 20.72 -18.92 -4.79
C THR A 311 20.59 -17.63 -5.59
N ALA A 312 21.40 -16.62 -5.27
CA ALA A 312 21.46 -15.39 -6.04
C ALA A 312 21.72 -15.61 -7.54
N ALA A 313 22.58 -16.56 -7.89
CA ALA A 313 22.90 -16.87 -9.28
C ALA A 313 21.69 -17.47 -10.02
N GLU A 314 20.93 -18.31 -9.37
CA GLU A 314 19.69 -18.89 -9.91
C GLU A 314 18.64 -17.82 -10.13
N VAL A 315 18.39 -16.98 -9.14
CA VAL A 315 17.41 -15.89 -9.24
C VAL A 315 17.78 -14.90 -10.34
N ASN A 316 19.05 -14.53 -10.45
CA ASN A 316 19.51 -13.55 -11.46
C ASN A 316 19.31 -14.02 -12.92
N ARG A 317 19.16 -15.34 -13.16
CA ARG A 317 18.86 -15.89 -14.49
C ARG A 317 17.41 -16.27 -14.69
N SER A 318 16.57 -16.13 -13.66
CA SER A 318 15.18 -16.62 -13.64
C SER A 318 14.13 -15.51 -13.80
N ALA A 319 14.44 -14.51 -14.59
CA ALA A 319 13.49 -13.45 -14.92
C ALA A 319 12.27 -14.00 -15.65
N ILE A 320 11.08 -13.69 -15.15
CA ILE A 320 9.80 -14.10 -15.75
C ILE A 320 9.18 -13.04 -16.67
N SER A 321 9.87 -11.94 -16.90
CA SER A 321 9.44 -10.89 -17.82
C SER A 321 10.55 -10.43 -18.76
N SER A 322 10.14 -9.88 -19.90
CA SER A 322 11.04 -9.32 -20.91
C SER A 322 11.69 -7.99 -20.47
N ARG A 323 11.23 -7.42 -19.36
CA ARG A 323 11.70 -6.13 -18.85
C ARG A 323 12.02 -6.18 -17.37
N SER A 324 13.12 -5.55 -16.99
CA SER A 324 13.42 -5.23 -15.58
C SER A 324 12.51 -4.11 -15.09
N VAL A 325 11.98 -4.25 -13.89
CA VAL A 325 11.01 -3.32 -13.27
C VAL A 325 11.27 -3.20 -11.78
N SER A 326 10.59 -2.29 -11.07
CA SER A 326 10.81 -2.12 -9.64
C SER A 326 9.79 -2.86 -8.78
N THR A 327 8.53 -2.81 -9.14
CA THR A 327 7.41 -3.47 -8.44
C THR A 327 6.48 -4.07 -9.47
N ALA A 328 5.88 -5.20 -9.19
CA ALA A 328 5.04 -5.91 -10.13
C ALA A 328 3.78 -6.42 -9.45
N TRP A 329 2.63 -6.22 -10.10
CA TRP A 329 1.33 -6.77 -9.72
C TRP A 329 0.79 -7.60 -10.85
N VAL A 330 0.30 -8.78 -10.53
CA VAL A 330 -0.24 -9.72 -11.50
C VAL A 330 -1.73 -9.91 -11.27
N PHE A 331 -2.48 -9.96 -12.35
CA PHE A 331 -3.91 -10.25 -12.36
C PHE A 331 -4.30 -11.01 -13.63
N LYS A 332 -5.46 -11.67 -13.60
CA LYS A 332 -6.02 -12.40 -14.74
C LYS A 332 -7.21 -11.64 -15.33
N ASP A 333 -7.27 -11.55 -16.64
CA ASP A 333 -8.44 -11.07 -17.37
C ASP A 333 -8.58 -11.89 -18.67
N GLY A 334 -9.69 -12.60 -18.80
CA GLY A 334 -9.93 -13.55 -19.87
C GLY A 334 -8.86 -14.65 -19.89
N ASP A 335 -8.26 -14.84 -21.05
CA ASP A 335 -7.27 -15.90 -21.30
C ASP A 335 -5.83 -15.55 -20.90
N TYR A 336 -5.60 -14.36 -20.36
CA TYR A 336 -4.26 -13.86 -20.07
C TYR A 336 -4.09 -13.44 -18.63
N TYR A 337 -2.88 -13.64 -18.15
CA TYR A 337 -2.34 -12.99 -16.97
C TYR A 337 -1.61 -11.72 -17.40
N TYR A 338 -1.84 -10.65 -16.68
CA TYR A 338 -1.22 -9.36 -16.92
C TYR A 338 -0.36 -8.97 -15.75
N MET A 339 0.82 -8.44 -16.04
CA MET A 339 1.73 -7.87 -15.05
C MET A 339 1.81 -6.36 -15.28
N THR A 340 1.42 -5.58 -14.28
CA THR A 340 1.67 -4.14 -14.27
C THR A 340 2.87 -3.83 -13.40
N ALA A 341 3.71 -2.90 -13.83
CA ALA A 341 4.97 -2.64 -13.14
C ALA A 341 5.52 -1.24 -13.40
N GLN A 342 6.17 -0.68 -12.40
CA GLN A 342 6.89 0.59 -12.54
C GLN A 342 8.25 0.36 -13.21
N GLY A 343 8.67 1.29 -14.06
CA GLY A 343 9.93 1.15 -14.80
C GLY A 343 11.18 1.08 -13.92
N TYR A 344 11.23 1.85 -12.85
CA TYR A 344 12.23 1.80 -11.77
C TYR A 344 11.70 2.57 -10.56
N VAL A 345 12.29 2.37 -9.39
CA VAL A 345 11.94 3.13 -8.19
C VAL A 345 12.05 4.63 -8.49
N PHE A 346 11.03 5.41 -8.16
CA PHE A 346 10.86 6.81 -8.57
C PHE A 346 10.75 7.05 -10.08
N GLY A 347 10.58 5.99 -10.88
CA GLY A 347 10.27 6.09 -12.31
C GLY A 347 8.83 6.53 -12.53
N LYS A 348 8.58 7.18 -13.65
CA LYS A 348 7.24 7.67 -13.98
C LYS A 348 6.44 6.73 -14.86
N GLN A 349 7.12 5.87 -15.60
CA GLN A 349 6.47 4.98 -16.54
C GLN A 349 5.91 3.78 -15.82
N LEU A 350 4.62 3.55 -16.02
CA LEU A 350 3.94 2.33 -15.67
C LEU A 350 3.81 1.49 -16.93
N TYR A 351 4.22 0.24 -16.84
CA TYR A 351 4.17 -0.73 -17.92
C TYR A 351 3.12 -1.80 -17.63
N ILE A 352 2.64 -2.44 -18.71
CA ILE A 352 1.83 -3.62 -18.67
C ILE A 352 2.39 -4.65 -19.64
N MET A 353 2.39 -5.90 -19.24
CA MET A 353 2.85 -7.07 -20.00
C MET A 353 1.83 -8.17 -19.84
N ARG A 354 1.82 -9.15 -20.73
CA ARG A 354 0.91 -10.29 -20.63
C ARG A 354 1.60 -11.64 -20.80
N SER A 355 0.97 -12.68 -20.25
CA SER A 355 1.38 -14.09 -20.36
C SER A 355 0.17 -15.00 -20.43
N LYS A 356 0.34 -16.21 -20.93
CA LYS A 356 -0.66 -17.30 -20.83
C LYS A 356 -0.60 -18.04 -19.49
N ASN A 357 0.44 -17.82 -18.70
CA ASN A 357 0.66 -18.51 -17.43
C ASN A 357 0.92 -17.49 -16.31
N PRO A 358 0.50 -17.76 -15.07
CA PRO A 358 0.80 -16.88 -13.93
C PRO A 358 2.30 -16.79 -13.62
N TRP A 359 3.08 -17.77 -14.02
CA TRP A 359 4.53 -17.78 -13.85
C TRP A 359 5.31 -17.21 -15.05
N GLY A 360 4.64 -16.60 -16.02
CA GLY A 360 5.27 -16.03 -17.21
C GLY A 360 5.54 -17.04 -18.34
N PRO A 361 6.37 -16.69 -19.35
CA PRO A 361 7.01 -15.37 -19.46
C PRO A 361 6.00 -14.27 -19.75
N PHE A 362 6.18 -13.12 -19.07
CA PHE A 362 5.42 -11.91 -19.36
C PHE A 362 6.12 -11.13 -20.48
N GLU A 363 5.46 -11.03 -21.60
CA GLU A 363 5.96 -10.44 -22.83
C GLU A 363 5.08 -9.28 -23.31
N GLU A 364 5.28 -8.79 -24.52
CA GLU A 364 4.52 -7.68 -25.11
C GLU A 364 4.44 -6.47 -24.15
N CYS A 365 5.62 -5.98 -23.76
CA CYS A 365 5.74 -4.89 -22.80
C CYS A 365 5.36 -3.55 -23.40
N HIS A 366 4.22 -3.01 -22.99
CA HIS A 366 3.74 -1.69 -23.41
C HIS A 366 3.79 -0.70 -22.26
N GLN A 367 4.04 0.56 -22.58
CA GLN A 367 3.85 1.64 -21.61
C GLN A 367 2.35 1.91 -21.47
N LEU A 368 1.81 1.71 -20.27
CA LEU A 368 0.41 1.91 -19.99
C LEU A 368 0.10 3.40 -19.82
N TRP A 369 0.88 4.10 -19.00
CA TRP A 369 0.79 5.53 -18.81
C TRP A 369 2.04 6.11 -18.14
N THR A 370 2.13 7.44 -18.11
CA THR A 370 3.21 8.17 -17.44
C THR A 370 2.64 8.97 -16.28
N MET A 371 3.14 8.74 -15.09
CA MET A 371 2.78 9.53 -13.92
C MET A 371 3.20 10.99 -14.10
N PRO A 372 2.36 11.96 -13.70
CA PRO A 372 2.69 13.38 -13.86
C PRO A 372 3.86 13.79 -12.96
N TRP A 373 4.59 14.84 -13.36
CA TRP A 373 5.64 15.41 -12.51
C TRP A 373 5.08 16.14 -11.30
N VAL A 374 3.88 16.66 -11.43
CA VAL A 374 3.21 17.47 -10.42
C VAL A 374 1.77 17.05 -10.37
N LEU A 375 1.35 16.45 -9.25
CA LEU A 375 -0.06 16.12 -9.01
C LEU A 375 -0.83 17.28 -8.44
N ASP A 376 -0.16 18.13 -7.64
CA ASP A 376 -0.75 19.30 -7.02
C ASP A 376 0.29 20.42 -6.89
N LYS A 377 -0.15 21.65 -7.09
CA LYS A 377 0.67 22.85 -6.90
C LYS A 377 0.12 23.68 -5.75
N LYS A 378 -0.02 23.10 -4.57
CA LYS A 378 -0.41 23.88 -3.41
C LYS A 378 0.81 24.52 -2.75
N GLY A 379 0.87 25.81 -2.79
CA GLY A 379 1.95 26.59 -2.17
C GLY A 379 3.26 26.49 -2.96
N THR A 380 4.36 26.32 -2.24
CA THR A 380 5.73 26.34 -2.77
C THR A 380 6.29 24.96 -3.10
N ARG A 381 5.52 23.90 -2.89
CA ARG A 381 6.01 22.52 -3.04
C ARG A 381 5.45 21.87 -4.28
N THR A 382 6.29 21.10 -4.94
CA THR A 382 5.96 20.23 -6.06
C THR A 382 6.34 18.81 -5.71
N TYR A 383 5.51 17.84 -6.05
CA TYR A 383 5.85 16.43 -5.94
C TYR A 383 6.98 16.13 -6.90
N GLN A 384 8.00 15.45 -6.42
CA GLN A 384 9.19 15.18 -7.24
C GLN A 384 9.29 13.71 -7.63
N ASN A 385 8.95 12.82 -6.73
CA ASN A 385 9.16 11.40 -6.89
C ASN A 385 7.86 10.64 -6.68
N PHE A 386 7.53 9.79 -7.64
CA PHE A 386 6.48 8.80 -7.52
C PHE A 386 7.10 7.44 -7.30
N TYR A 387 6.63 6.70 -6.35
CA TYR A 387 7.13 5.38 -6.05
C TYR A 387 6.02 4.47 -5.55
N MET A 388 6.27 3.16 -5.60
CA MET A 388 5.33 2.13 -5.18
C MET A 388 3.93 2.33 -5.79
N PRO A 389 3.78 2.30 -7.13
CA PRO A 389 2.45 2.22 -7.70
C PRO A 389 1.87 0.85 -7.40
N HIS A 390 0.73 0.81 -6.75
CA HIS A 390 0.01 -0.41 -6.40
C HIS A 390 -1.24 -0.54 -7.26
N LEU A 391 -1.46 -1.73 -7.83
CA LEU A 391 -2.71 -2.10 -8.47
C LEU A 391 -3.67 -2.64 -7.40
N HIS A 392 -4.81 -1.98 -7.25
CA HIS A 392 -5.87 -2.39 -6.34
C HIS A 392 -6.97 -3.13 -7.10
N GLN A 393 -6.81 -4.44 -7.26
CA GLN A 393 -7.83 -5.26 -7.90
C GLN A 393 -9.15 -5.25 -7.15
N THR A 394 -9.09 -5.20 -5.83
CA THR A 394 -10.24 -5.10 -4.93
C THR A 394 -11.11 -3.86 -5.17
N LEU A 395 -10.53 -2.82 -5.76
CA LEU A 395 -11.19 -1.56 -6.09
C LEU A 395 -11.49 -1.45 -7.60
N SER A 396 -10.88 -2.31 -8.40
CA SER A 396 -11.04 -2.32 -9.86
C SER A 396 -12.32 -3.05 -10.25
N ARG A 397 -13.01 -2.53 -11.24
CA ARG A 397 -14.18 -3.16 -11.86
C ARG A 397 -13.82 -3.67 -13.24
N GLU A 398 -14.75 -4.38 -13.84
CA GLU A 398 -14.60 -4.82 -15.23
C GLU A 398 -14.26 -3.63 -16.15
N GLY A 399 -13.19 -3.76 -16.90
CA GLY A 399 -12.72 -2.75 -17.85
C GLY A 399 -11.89 -1.61 -17.25
N GLU A 400 -11.68 -1.57 -15.92
CA GLU A 400 -10.83 -0.56 -15.27
C GLU A 400 -9.69 -1.17 -14.48
N LEU A 401 -8.62 -0.39 -14.29
CA LEU A 401 -7.55 -0.68 -13.34
C LEU A 401 -7.42 0.50 -12.37
N VAL A 402 -7.46 0.24 -11.08
CA VAL A 402 -7.28 1.26 -10.04
C VAL A 402 -5.87 1.16 -9.47
N PHE A 403 -5.14 2.25 -9.57
CA PHE A 403 -3.78 2.36 -9.02
C PHE A 403 -3.73 3.41 -7.94
N SER A 404 -2.91 3.17 -6.92
CA SER A 404 -2.35 4.24 -6.11
C SER A 404 -0.85 4.37 -6.35
N THR A 405 -0.30 5.54 -6.08
CA THR A 405 1.14 5.79 -6.05
C THR A 405 1.45 6.76 -4.93
N ASN A 406 2.62 6.64 -4.34
CA ASN A 406 3.07 7.50 -3.26
C ASN A 406 4.02 8.58 -3.75
N THR A 407 4.15 9.65 -2.99
CA THR A 407 5.12 10.70 -3.25
C THR A 407 5.83 11.11 -1.97
N ASP A 408 7.01 11.68 -2.10
CA ASP A 408 7.77 12.29 -1.01
C ASP A 408 7.88 13.81 -1.15
N CYS A 409 8.11 14.50 -0.05
CA CYS A 409 8.66 15.85 -0.07
C CYS A 409 10.05 15.82 -0.71
N LYS A 410 10.50 16.98 -1.19
CA LYS A 410 11.85 17.11 -1.77
C LYS A 410 12.94 16.67 -0.80
N GLU A 411 12.83 17.10 0.44
CA GLU A 411 13.70 16.70 1.53
C GLU A 411 12.93 15.80 2.48
N TRP A 412 13.50 14.66 2.85
CA TRP A 412 12.86 13.68 3.72
C TRP A 412 12.27 14.30 5.00
N ASN A 413 13.06 15.15 5.67
CA ASN A 413 12.63 15.78 6.92
C ASN A 413 11.41 16.70 6.75
N ASP A 414 11.15 17.16 5.54
CA ASP A 414 9.99 17.99 5.25
C ASP A 414 8.67 17.24 5.37
N ASN A 415 8.68 15.90 5.28
CA ASN A 415 7.49 15.09 5.48
C ASN A 415 6.94 15.18 6.91
N PHE A 416 7.75 15.56 7.89
CA PHE A 416 7.35 15.54 9.30
C PHE A 416 6.60 16.79 9.75
N ASN A 417 7.03 17.99 9.38
CA ASN A 417 6.43 19.20 9.96
C ASN A 417 6.40 20.44 9.04
N ALA A 418 6.86 20.32 7.82
CA ALA A 418 6.84 21.45 6.90
C ALA A 418 5.41 21.78 6.44
N THR A 419 5.17 23.04 6.06
CA THR A 419 3.92 23.45 5.42
C THR A 419 3.65 22.57 4.20
N GLY A 420 2.42 22.03 4.09
CA GLY A 420 2.02 21.10 3.03
C GLY A 420 2.56 19.68 3.21
N SER A 421 3.23 19.33 4.32
CA SER A 421 3.80 17.99 4.52
C SER A 421 2.75 16.88 4.42
N ALA A 422 1.54 17.09 4.90
CA ALA A 422 0.47 16.09 4.84
C ALA A 422 -0.21 15.96 3.46
N ASP A 423 0.22 16.72 2.48
CA ASP A 423 -0.18 16.53 1.08
C ASP A 423 0.82 15.63 0.33
N PHE A 424 1.90 15.22 1.00
CA PHE A 424 2.89 14.24 0.55
C PHE A 424 2.86 13.00 1.44
N TYR A 425 3.62 11.97 1.05
CA TYR A 425 3.74 10.71 1.78
C TYR A 425 2.37 10.09 2.07
N ARG A 426 1.53 10.03 1.06
CA ARG A 426 0.22 9.41 1.05
C ARG A 426 -0.11 8.87 -0.34
N PRO A 427 -1.03 7.91 -0.45
CA PRO A 427 -1.43 7.42 -1.76
C PRO A 427 -2.21 8.48 -2.55
N PHE A 428 -1.95 8.51 -3.84
CA PHE A 428 -2.71 9.24 -4.86
C PHE A 428 -3.30 8.22 -5.82
N PHE A 429 -4.59 8.34 -6.10
CA PHE A 429 -5.33 7.33 -6.83
C PHE A 429 -5.60 7.72 -8.27
N PHE A 430 -5.49 6.72 -9.14
CA PHE A 430 -5.73 6.84 -10.57
C PHE A 430 -6.58 5.68 -11.05
N ARG A 431 -7.46 5.94 -12.02
CA ARG A 431 -8.23 4.93 -12.74
C ARG A 431 -7.84 4.93 -14.20
N VAL A 432 -7.56 3.75 -14.72
CA VAL A 432 -7.13 3.54 -16.10
C VAL A 432 -8.19 2.73 -16.81
N TYR A 433 -8.69 3.27 -17.92
CA TYR A 433 -9.73 2.65 -18.75
C TYR A 433 -9.21 2.35 -20.13
N ASN A 434 -9.85 1.40 -20.80
CA ASN A 434 -9.47 0.91 -22.13
C ASN A 434 -7.99 0.47 -22.19
N TRP A 435 -7.49 -0.05 -21.10
CA TRP A 435 -6.08 -0.42 -20.96
C TRP A 435 -5.65 -1.55 -21.90
N LYS A 436 -6.61 -2.38 -22.39
CA LYS A 436 -6.34 -3.46 -23.36
C LYS A 436 -5.94 -2.94 -24.73
N ALA A 437 -6.29 -1.69 -25.06
CA ALA A 437 -5.97 -1.08 -26.34
C ALA A 437 -4.45 -1.06 -26.65
N VAL A 438 -3.59 -1.14 -25.65
CA VAL A 438 -2.13 -1.24 -25.88
C VAL A 438 -1.70 -2.55 -26.53
N PHE A 439 -2.57 -3.56 -26.53
CA PHE A 439 -2.31 -4.88 -27.15
C PHE A 439 -3.04 -5.07 -28.49
N GLU A 440 -3.76 -4.06 -28.95
CA GLU A 440 -4.58 -4.10 -30.18
C GLU A 440 -3.88 -3.45 -31.39
N GLU A 441 -2.65 -2.94 -31.22
CA GLU A 441 -1.84 -2.26 -32.27
C GLU A 441 -1.02 -3.21 -33.13
#